data_5208960831adb71666c436f2761eccdc
#
_entry.id   5208960831adb71666c436f2761eccdc
#
_cell.length_a   1.000
_cell.length_b   1.000
_cell.length_c   1.000
_cell.angle_alpha   90.00
_cell.angle_beta   90.00
_cell.angle_gamma   90.00
#
_symmetry.space_group_name_H-M   'P 1'
#
loop_
_entity.id
_entity.type
_entity.pdbx_description
1 polymer ?
#
loop_
_entity_poly.entity_id
_entity_poly.type
_entity_poly.pdbx_seq_one_letter_code
_entity_poly.pdbx_strand_id
1 'polypeptide(L)'
;MPTVPSIATPRFELVSMSLPFMEALARRDLGAAEHLIGAKVPTQMPDDLEHFLEYRILDLTVEPGWQPWLGRAIVLDDPRAGRRVIGSVGFHSPPDASGQVEIGYRIEPEFRRQGVATEVVRALFEWAWREHGITSFRASTSPDNVASQGVLAKFGFVQTGSQMDEYDGEELVFERKGWRPSS
;
A
#
# COMPACT_ATOMS: atom_id res chain seq x y z
N MET A 1 2.72 10.34 -19.23
CA MET A 1 3.64 10.01 -18.13
C MET A 1 4.17 8.59 -18.32
N PRO A 2 5.44 8.29 -18.01
CA PRO A 2 5.91 6.92 -18.07
C PRO A 2 5.09 6.06 -17.13
N THR A 3 4.68 4.88 -17.59
CA THR A 3 3.92 3.93 -16.79
C THR A 3 4.81 3.37 -15.68
N VAL A 4 4.40 3.48 -14.42
CA VAL A 4 5.12 2.87 -13.29
C VAL A 4 4.99 1.35 -13.41
N PRO A 5 6.10 0.60 -13.50
CA PRO A 5 6.04 -0.86 -13.60
C PRO A 5 5.33 -1.49 -12.39
N SER A 6 4.55 -2.54 -12.65
CA SER A 6 3.98 -3.35 -11.58
C SER A 6 5.06 -4.19 -10.89
N ILE A 7 4.79 -4.59 -9.66
CA ILE A 7 5.64 -5.49 -8.90
C ILE A 7 4.92 -6.84 -8.83
N ALA A 8 5.55 -7.88 -9.37
CA ALA A 8 5.01 -9.24 -9.32
C ALA A 8 5.39 -9.92 -8.00
N THR A 9 4.45 -10.68 -7.45
CA THR A 9 4.67 -11.58 -6.32
C THR A 9 4.28 -13.01 -6.74
N PRO A 10 4.51 -14.04 -5.94
CA PRO A 10 4.09 -15.40 -6.28
C PRO A 10 2.59 -15.55 -6.58
N ARG A 11 1.74 -14.75 -5.92
CA ARG A 11 0.27 -14.86 -6.06
C ARG A 11 -0.41 -13.61 -6.61
N PHE A 12 0.25 -12.44 -6.56
CA PHE A 12 -0.39 -11.15 -6.82
C PHE A 12 0.47 -10.27 -7.74
N GLU A 13 -0.18 -9.30 -8.34
CA GLU A 13 0.46 -8.20 -9.03
C GLU A 13 0.14 -6.88 -8.29
N LEU A 14 1.16 -6.09 -7.97
CA LEU A 14 1.01 -4.79 -7.34
C LEU A 14 1.01 -3.70 -8.42
N VAL A 15 -0.17 -3.28 -8.83
CA VAL A 15 -0.36 -2.30 -9.91
C VAL A 15 -0.44 -0.90 -9.33
N SER A 16 0.41 0.03 -9.81
CA SER A 16 0.42 1.41 -9.33
C SER A 16 -0.94 2.09 -9.53
N MET A 17 -1.47 2.70 -8.49
CA MET A 17 -2.67 3.53 -8.54
C MET A 17 -2.30 4.88 -9.17
N SER A 18 -2.52 5.02 -10.48
CA SER A 18 -2.26 6.28 -11.19
C SER A 18 -3.22 7.39 -10.75
N LEU A 19 -2.82 8.65 -10.98
CA LEU A 19 -3.70 9.79 -10.69
C LEU A 19 -5.08 9.65 -11.36
N PRO A 20 -5.21 9.30 -12.66
CA PRO A 20 -6.53 9.08 -13.27
C PRO A 20 -7.34 7.95 -12.60
N PHE A 21 -6.68 6.87 -12.13
CA PHE A 21 -7.35 5.80 -11.39
C PHE A 21 -7.90 6.30 -10.05
N MET A 22 -7.10 7.04 -9.29
CA MET A 22 -7.54 7.59 -7.99
C MET A 22 -8.67 8.61 -8.17
N GLU A 23 -8.60 9.45 -9.19
CA GLU A 23 -9.69 10.39 -9.54
C GLU A 23 -10.99 9.68 -9.94
N ALA A 24 -10.90 8.56 -10.69
CA ALA A 24 -12.07 7.74 -11.03
C ALA A 24 -12.70 7.14 -9.78
N LEU A 25 -11.89 6.61 -8.84
CA LEU A 25 -12.38 6.13 -7.55
C LEU A 25 -13.05 7.23 -6.73
N ALA A 26 -12.42 8.41 -6.62
CA ALA A 26 -12.98 9.54 -5.86
C ALA A 26 -14.34 10.01 -6.43
N ARG A 27 -14.53 9.90 -7.74
CA ARG A 27 -15.81 10.15 -8.41
C ARG A 27 -16.78 8.97 -8.36
N ARG A 28 -16.40 7.85 -7.75
CA ARG A 28 -17.16 6.58 -7.72
C ARG A 28 -17.45 6.01 -9.11
N ASP A 29 -16.63 6.35 -10.10
CA ASP A 29 -16.71 5.79 -11.46
C ASP A 29 -15.92 4.47 -11.51
N LEU A 30 -16.56 3.40 -10.99
CA LEU A 30 -15.93 2.09 -10.94
C LEU A 30 -15.60 1.54 -12.34
N GLY A 31 -16.42 1.87 -13.35
CA GLY A 31 -16.16 1.42 -14.72
C GLY A 31 -14.87 1.99 -15.27
N ALA A 32 -14.64 3.29 -15.10
CA ALA A 32 -13.40 3.93 -15.48
C ALA A 32 -12.21 3.41 -14.65
N ALA A 33 -12.39 3.24 -13.34
CA ALA A 33 -11.35 2.70 -12.45
C ALA A 33 -10.94 1.27 -12.87
N GLU A 34 -11.88 0.38 -13.13
CA GLU A 34 -11.63 -0.99 -13.60
C GLU A 34 -10.87 -1.00 -14.93
N HIS A 35 -11.26 -0.14 -15.87
CA HIS A 35 -10.55 -0.01 -17.13
C HIS A 35 -9.09 0.43 -16.94
N LEU A 36 -8.85 1.42 -16.08
CA LEU A 36 -7.52 1.99 -15.83
C LEU A 36 -6.59 1.02 -15.09
N ILE A 37 -7.12 0.22 -14.15
CA ILE A 37 -6.31 -0.73 -13.37
C ILE A 37 -6.23 -2.12 -14.03
N GLY A 38 -7.11 -2.41 -14.99
CA GLY A 38 -7.19 -3.71 -15.66
C GLY A 38 -7.69 -4.86 -14.77
N ALA A 39 -8.54 -4.56 -13.80
CA ALA A 39 -9.10 -5.52 -12.84
C ALA A 39 -10.43 -5.04 -12.27
N LYS A 40 -11.29 -5.95 -11.79
CA LYS A 40 -12.50 -5.62 -11.06
C LYS A 40 -12.16 -4.92 -9.74
N VAL A 41 -12.88 -3.87 -9.41
CA VAL A 41 -12.67 -3.04 -8.22
C VAL A 41 -13.80 -3.28 -7.22
N PRO A 42 -13.51 -3.51 -5.92
CA PRO A 42 -14.53 -3.63 -4.89
C PRO A 42 -15.40 -2.36 -4.82
N THR A 43 -16.71 -2.55 -4.71
CA THR A 43 -17.68 -1.43 -4.68
C THR A 43 -17.48 -0.50 -3.48
N GLN A 44 -16.96 -1.02 -2.37
CA GLN A 44 -16.67 -0.26 -1.15
C GLN A 44 -15.31 0.46 -1.19
N MET A 45 -14.44 0.13 -2.16
CA MET A 45 -13.07 0.69 -2.20
C MET A 45 -13.02 2.22 -2.20
N PRO A 46 -13.92 2.96 -2.89
CA PRO A 46 -13.94 4.42 -2.80
C PRO A 46 -14.20 4.95 -1.39
N ASP A 47 -15.13 4.33 -0.65
CA ASP A 47 -15.45 4.72 0.73
C ASP A 47 -14.31 4.37 1.69
N ASP A 48 -13.78 3.18 1.53
CA ASP A 48 -12.68 2.65 2.34
C ASP A 48 -11.37 3.42 2.19
N LEU A 49 -11.18 4.12 1.06
CA LEU A 49 -9.98 4.88 0.73
C LEU A 49 -10.24 6.39 0.65
N GLU A 50 -11.37 6.91 1.14
CA GLU A 50 -11.77 8.32 0.95
C GLU A 50 -10.64 9.29 1.34
N HIS A 51 -10.16 9.26 2.58
CA HIS A 51 -9.07 10.13 3.04
C HIS A 51 -7.74 9.85 2.33
N PHE A 52 -7.43 8.58 2.08
CA PHE A 52 -6.26 8.22 1.29
C PHE A 52 -6.30 8.86 -0.10
N LEU A 53 -7.44 8.83 -0.79
CA LEU A 53 -7.61 9.38 -2.12
C LEU A 53 -7.44 10.92 -2.11
N GLU A 54 -8.03 11.61 -1.14
CA GLU A 54 -7.90 13.06 -0.98
C GLU A 54 -6.43 13.50 -0.94
N TYR A 55 -5.64 12.89 -0.05
CA TYR A 55 -4.22 13.22 0.09
C TYR A 55 -3.40 12.81 -1.13
N ARG A 56 -3.59 11.58 -1.65
CA ARG A 56 -2.76 11.07 -2.75
C ARG A 56 -3.04 11.75 -4.08
N ILE A 57 -4.27 12.16 -4.34
CA ILE A 57 -4.61 12.96 -5.52
C ILE A 57 -3.89 14.31 -5.46
N LEU A 58 -3.92 14.97 -4.30
CA LEU A 58 -3.20 16.24 -4.10
C LEU A 58 -1.69 16.04 -4.29
N ASP A 59 -1.09 15.03 -3.63
CA ASP A 59 0.33 14.74 -3.75
C ASP A 59 0.75 14.54 -5.20
N LEU A 60 0.04 13.70 -5.95
CA LEU A 60 0.37 13.42 -7.35
C LEU A 60 0.09 14.57 -8.31
N THR A 61 -0.81 15.49 -7.94
CA THR A 61 -1.06 16.71 -8.70
C THR A 61 0.13 17.67 -8.56
N VAL A 62 0.69 17.78 -7.36
CA VAL A 62 1.82 18.67 -7.05
C VAL A 62 3.14 18.02 -7.44
N GLU A 63 3.34 16.75 -7.09
CA GLU A 63 4.58 15.99 -7.24
C GLU A 63 4.35 14.65 -7.99
N PRO A 64 4.13 14.68 -9.32
CA PRO A 64 3.87 13.47 -10.09
C PRO A 64 4.96 12.40 -9.99
N GLY A 65 6.19 12.81 -9.66
CA GLY A 65 7.33 11.93 -9.43
C GLY A 65 7.20 11.00 -8.22
N TRP A 66 6.23 11.24 -7.34
CA TRP A 66 5.98 10.40 -6.17
C TRP A 66 5.25 9.09 -6.51
N GLN A 67 4.62 9.00 -7.68
CA GLN A 67 3.78 7.86 -8.07
C GLN A 67 4.42 6.48 -7.83
N PRO A 68 5.73 6.22 -8.10
CA PRO A 68 6.33 4.92 -7.84
C PRO A 68 6.28 4.46 -6.38
N TRP A 69 6.27 5.41 -5.45
CA TRP A 69 6.28 5.18 -4.00
C TRP A 69 4.89 4.96 -3.42
N LEU A 70 3.89 5.62 -3.99
CA LEU A 70 2.53 5.67 -3.43
C LEU A 70 1.77 4.35 -3.63
N GLY A 71 0.47 4.39 -3.36
CA GLY A 71 -0.40 3.22 -3.34
C GLY A 71 -0.38 2.37 -4.62
N ARG A 72 -0.39 1.06 -4.42
CA ARG A 72 -0.57 0.04 -5.44
C ARG A 72 -1.79 -0.81 -5.10
N ALA A 73 -2.62 -1.08 -6.10
CA ALA A 73 -3.68 -2.08 -5.98
C ALA A 73 -3.06 -3.47 -5.95
N ILE A 74 -3.51 -4.30 -5.03
CA ILE A 74 -3.16 -5.73 -4.97
C ILE A 74 -4.12 -6.47 -5.88
N VAL A 75 -3.64 -6.94 -7.02
CA VAL A 75 -4.45 -7.63 -8.02
C VAL A 75 -4.22 -9.13 -7.93
N LEU A 76 -5.29 -9.88 -7.73
CA LEU A 76 -5.34 -11.33 -7.84
C LEU A 76 -5.85 -11.70 -9.23
N ASP A 77 -5.13 -12.58 -9.94
CA ASP A 77 -5.60 -13.20 -11.18
C ASP A 77 -6.25 -14.55 -10.83
N ASP A 78 -7.57 -14.54 -10.71
CA ASP A 78 -8.35 -15.74 -10.37
C ASP A 78 -8.80 -16.43 -11.67
N PRO A 79 -8.42 -17.69 -11.91
CA PRO A 79 -8.78 -18.41 -13.13
C PRO A 79 -10.29 -18.53 -13.38
N ARG A 80 -11.13 -18.39 -12.33
CA ARG A 80 -12.59 -18.51 -12.41
C ARG A 80 -13.29 -17.15 -12.42
N ALA A 81 -12.79 -16.21 -11.64
CA ALA A 81 -13.41 -14.89 -11.43
C ALA A 81 -12.73 -13.76 -12.22
N GLY A 82 -11.58 -14.04 -12.86
CA GLY A 82 -10.78 -13.05 -13.56
C GLY A 82 -9.96 -12.15 -12.61
N ARG A 83 -9.35 -11.12 -13.17
CA ARG A 83 -8.52 -10.20 -12.43
C ARG A 83 -9.35 -9.31 -11.50
N ARG A 84 -9.00 -9.24 -10.24
CA ARG A 84 -9.70 -8.42 -9.25
C ARG A 84 -8.77 -7.80 -8.21
N VAL A 85 -9.07 -6.59 -7.80
CA VAL A 85 -8.41 -5.90 -6.69
C VAL A 85 -8.88 -6.51 -5.37
N ILE A 86 -7.94 -6.89 -4.52
CA ILE A 86 -8.21 -7.51 -3.22
C ILE A 86 -7.63 -6.70 -2.05
N GLY A 87 -7.17 -5.50 -2.32
CA GLY A 87 -6.62 -4.58 -1.33
C GLY A 87 -5.64 -3.59 -1.94
N SER A 88 -4.92 -2.91 -1.08
CA SER A 88 -3.89 -1.94 -1.45
C SER A 88 -2.67 -2.03 -0.55
N VAL A 89 -1.51 -1.62 -1.07
CA VAL A 89 -0.25 -1.50 -0.34
C VAL A 89 0.57 -0.36 -0.96
N GLY A 90 1.32 0.38 -0.16
CA GLY A 90 2.16 1.47 -0.67
C GLY A 90 2.90 2.18 0.43
N PHE A 91 3.77 3.09 0.06
CA PHE A 91 4.35 4.04 1.01
C PHE A 91 3.52 5.31 1.06
N HIS A 92 3.59 6.02 2.18
CA HIS A 92 2.86 7.29 2.36
C HIS A 92 3.51 8.44 1.58
N SER A 93 4.82 8.37 1.36
CA SER A 93 5.61 9.34 0.60
C SER A 93 6.90 8.69 0.11
N PRO A 94 7.69 9.36 -0.76
CA PRO A 94 9.10 9.04 -0.96
C PRO A 94 9.88 9.08 0.36
N PRO A 95 11.14 8.55 0.38
CA PRO A 95 11.96 8.57 1.57
C PRO A 95 12.12 9.98 2.15
N ASP A 96 12.03 10.08 3.46
CA ASP A 96 12.32 11.31 4.19
C ASP A 96 13.83 11.63 4.21
N ALA A 97 14.21 12.72 4.88
CA ALA A 97 15.61 13.15 4.99
C ALA A 97 16.52 12.11 5.68
N SER A 98 15.97 11.16 6.42
CA SER A 98 16.69 10.05 7.06
C SER A 98 16.78 8.79 6.19
N GLY A 99 16.12 8.80 5.01
CA GLY A 99 16.01 7.64 4.13
C GLY A 99 14.97 6.62 4.61
N GLN A 100 14.03 7.02 5.46
CA GLN A 100 12.94 6.18 5.96
C GLN A 100 11.68 6.35 5.11
N VAL A 101 10.95 5.27 4.89
CA VAL A 101 9.62 5.27 4.27
C VAL A 101 8.59 4.68 5.21
N GLU A 102 7.37 5.21 5.19
CA GLU A 102 6.25 4.69 5.99
C GLU A 102 5.32 3.86 5.11
N ILE A 103 5.05 2.61 5.51
CA ILE A 103 4.20 1.69 4.78
C ILE A 103 2.78 1.67 5.33
N GLY A 104 1.82 1.64 4.40
CA GLY A 104 0.42 1.34 4.69
C GLY A 104 -0.10 0.22 3.80
N TYR A 105 -1.06 -0.57 4.30
CA TYR A 105 -1.74 -1.61 3.53
C TYR A 105 -3.13 -1.89 4.07
N ARG A 106 -4.01 -2.32 3.18
CA ARG A 106 -5.37 -2.75 3.48
C ARG A 106 -5.66 -4.00 2.66
N ILE A 107 -6.26 -5.00 3.29
CA ILE A 107 -6.69 -6.25 2.65
C ILE A 107 -8.21 -6.37 2.80
N GLU A 108 -8.89 -6.66 1.70
CA GLU A 108 -10.32 -6.92 1.72
C GLU A 108 -10.67 -8.05 2.69
N PRO A 109 -11.77 -7.95 3.46
CA PRO A 109 -12.07 -8.88 4.55
C PRO A 109 -12.00 -10.36 4.19
N GLU A 110 -12.50 -10.73 3.00
CA GLU A 110 -12.52 -12.11 2.52
C GLU A 110 -11.13 -12.70 2.22
N PHE A 111 -10.11 -11.86 2.04
CA PHE A 111 -8.72 -12.26 1.76
C PHE A 111 -7.79 -12.13 2.97
N ARG A 112 -8.31 -11.71 4.13
CA ARG A 112 -7.51 -11.60 5.36
C ARG A 112 -7.10 -12.97 5.89
N ARG A 113 -6.05 -13.00 6.72
CA ARG A 113 -5.52 -14.20 7.39
C ARG A 113 -5.03 -15.31 6.43
N GLN A 114 -4.77 -14.96 5.16
CA GLN A 114 -4.26 -15.85 4.12
C GLN A 114 -2.82 -15.51 3.69
N GLY A 115 -2.12 -14.73 4.50
CA GLY A 115 -0.73 -14.33 4.25
C GLY A 115 -0.56 -13.22 3.21
N VAL A 116 -1.65 -12.65 2.68
CA VAL A 116 -1.61 -11.60 1.63
C VAL A 116 -0.75 -10.42 2.07
N ALA A 117 -1.04 -9.81 3.23
CA ALA A 117 -0.30 -8.64 3.72
C ALA A 117 1.21 -8.94 3.85
N THR A 118 1.57 -10.11 4.41
CA THR A 118 2.97 -10.49 4.56
C THR A 118 3.69 -10.60 3.21
N GLU A 119 3.03 -11.17 2.20
CA GLU A 119 3.61 -11.34 0.86
C GLU A 119 3.83 -9.99 0.16
N VAL A 120 2.81 -9.13 0.15
CA VAL A 120 2.87 -7.86 -0.57
C VAL A 120 3.78 -6.84 0.10
N VAL A 121 3.82 -6.80 1.44
CA VAL A 121 4.76 -5.97 2.20
C VAL A 121 6.19 -6.38 1.92
N ARG A 122 6.49 -7.68 1.90
CA ARG A 122 7.82 -8.21 1.54
C ARG A 122 8.22 -7.75 0.13
N ALA A 123 7.35 -7.92 -0.86
CA ALA A 123 7.63 -7.54 -2.23
C ALA A 123 7.92 -6.03 -2.37
N LEU A 124 7.16 -5.19 -1.65
CA LEU A 124 7.37 -3.75 -1.67
C LEU A 124 8.67 -3.34 -0.97
N PHE A 125 9.04 -3.99 0.14
CA PHE A 125 10.33 -3.77 0.81
C PHE A 125 11.50 -4.19 -0.06
N GLU A 126 11.41 -5.35 -0.74
CA GLU A 126 12.41 -5.82 -1.68
C GLU A 126 12.58 -4.86 -2.85
N TRP A 127 11.48 -4.33 -3.40
CA TRP A 127 11.52 -3.31 -4.44
C TRP A 127 12.24 -2.04 -3.94
N ALA A 128 11.86 -1.51 -2.78
CA ALA A 128 12.46 -0.31 -2.21
C ALA A 128 13.97 -0.50 -1.94
N TRP A 129 14.37 -1.70 -1.49
CA TRP A 129 15.76 -2.03 -1.25
C TRP A 129 16.56 -2.17 -2.56
N ARG A 130 16.02 -2.90 -3.55
CA ARG A 130 16.73 -3.18 -4.81
C ARG A 130 16.89 -1.94 -5.67
N GLU A 131 15.82 -1.16 -5.81
CA GLU A 131 15.80 -0.01 -6.71
C GLU A 131 16.37 1.26 -6.07
N HIS A 132 16.25 1.39 -4.73
CA HIS A 132 16.54 2.64 -4.05
C HIS A 132 17.44 2.50 -2.82
N GLY A 133 17.86 1.30 -2.45
CA GLY A 133 18.73 1.06 -1.29
C GLY A 133 18.09 1.29 0.06
N ILE A 134 16.75 1.38 0.12
CA ILE A 134 16.02 1.65 1.37
C ILE A 134 16.12 0.44 2.32
N THR A 135 16.49 0.72 3.55
CA THR A 135 16.61 -0.28 4.63
C THR A 135 15.88 0.13 5.91
N SER A 136 15.30 1.33 5.93
CA SER A 136 14.58 1.87 7.09
C SER A 136 13.10 2.05 6.77
N PHE A 137 12.26 1.40 7.56
CA PHE A 137 10.81 1.38 7.36
C PHE A 137 10.11 1.78 8.64
N ARG A 138 9.01 2.51 8.50
CA ARG A 138 8.07 2.88 9.54
C ARG A 138 6.68 2.34 9.19
N ALA A 139 5.87 2.12 10.19
CA ALA A 139 4.45 1.84 10.07
C ALA A 139 3.70 2.36 11.28
N SER A 140 2.48 2.84 11.08
CA SER A 140 1.58 3.22 12.16
C SER A 140 0.32 2.36 12.10
N THR A 141 -0.27 2.03 13.24
CA THR A 141 -1.52 1.26 13.30
C THR A 141 -2.22 1.49 14.63
N SER A 142 -3.56 1.40 14.63
CA SER A 142 -4.32 1.54 15.85
C SER A 142 -3.97 0.46 16.88
N PRO A 143 -4.08 0.74 18.20
CA PRO A 143 -3.78 -0.24 19.27
C PRO A 143 -4.60 -1.54 19.13
N ASP A 144 -5.81 -1.46 18.60
CA ASP A 144 -6.71 -2.61 18.45
C ASP A 144 -6.43 -3.45 17.21
N ASN A 145 -5.59 -2.98 16.28
CA ASN A 145 -5.27 -3.69 15.04
C ASN A 145 -4.16 -4.74 15.25
N VAL A 146 -4.48 -5.75 16.07
CA VAL A 146 -3.55 -6.87 16.37
C VAL A 146 -3.08 -7.59 15.10
N ALA A 147 -3.92 -7.64 14.06
CA ALA A 147 -3.57 -8.28 12.80
C ALA A 147 -2.39 -7.55 12.11
N SER A 148 -2.44 -6.22 12.03
CA SER A 148 -1.35 -5.41 11.48
C SER A 148 -0.08 -5.54 12.33
N GLN A 149 -0.20 -5.44 13.65
CA GLN A 149 0.93 -5.65 14.57
C GLN A 149 1.60 -7.01 14.37
N GLY A 150 0.80 -8.06 14.16
CA GLY A 150 1.30 -9.40 13.85
C GLY A 150 2.06 -9.50 12.52
N VAL A 151 1.65 -8.73 11.51
CA VAL A 151 2.40 -8.63 10.24
C VAL A 151 3.73 -7.90 10.46
N LEU A 152 3.72 -6.75 11.16
CA LEU A 152 4.91 -5.96 11.45
C LEU A 152 5.94 -6.76 12.25
N ALA A 153 5.50 -7.53 13.24
CA ALA A 153 6.37 -8.40 14.04
C ALA A 153 7.14 -9.42 13.18
N LYS A 154 6.53 -9.97 12.13
CA LYS A 154 7.20 -10.90 11.19
C LYS A 154 8.37 -10.28 10.43
N PHE A 155 8.35 -8.96 10.25
CA PHE A 155 9.43 -8.20 9.63
C PHE A 155 10.44 -7.64 10.63
N GLY A 156 10.25 -7.92 11.93
CA GLY A 156 11.14 -7.47 12.99
C GLY A 156 10.98 -5.98 13.33
N PHE A 157 9.78 -5.42 13.12
CA PHE A 157 9.46 -4.09 13.61
C PHE A 157 9.38 -4.08 15.13
N VAL A 158 9.83 -2.98 15.72
CA VAL A 158 9.70 -2.69 17.15
C VAL A 158 8.88 -1.45 17.35
N GLN A 159 8.03 -1.42 18.36
CA GLN A 159 7.28 -0.24 18.73
C GLN A 159 8.24 0.81 19.30
N THR A 160 8.20 2.02 18.74
CA THR A 160 9.07 3.14 19.13
C THR A 160 8.30 4.28 19.78
N GLY A 161 6.97 4.30 19.70
CA GLY A 161 6.15 5.34 20.29
C GLY A 161 4.67 5.20 19.95
N SER A 162 3.96 6.29 20.11
CA SER A 162 2.59 6.49 19.64
C SER A 162 2.43 7.91 19.11
N GLN A 163 1.41 8.12 18.29
CA GLN A 163 1.03 9.43 17.77
C GLN A 163 -0.50 9.54 17.75
N MET A 164 -1.00 10.77 17.58
CA MET A 164 -2.42 11.02 17.37
C MET A 164 -2.62 11.37 15.89
N ASP A 165 -3.36 10.53 15.17
CA ASP A 165 -3.81 10.83 13.82
C ASP A 165 -5.14 11.58 13.86
N GLU A 166 -5.37 12.49 12.92
CA GLU A 166 -6.57 13.33 12.88
C GLU A 166 -7.84 12.50 12.61
N TYR A 167 -7.74 11.40 11.85
CA TYR A 167 -8.85 10.56 11.43
C TYR A 167 -8.91 9.24 12.18
N ASP A 168 -7.75 8.60 12.36
CA ASP A 168 -7.66 7.25 12.93
C ASP A 168 -7.48 7.25 14.46
N GLY A 169 -7.27 8.43 15.06
CA GLY A 169 -7.07 8.59 16.50
C GLY A 169 -5.69 8.15 16.97
N GLU A 170 -5.61 7.45 18.11
CA GLU A 170 -4.32 6.97 18.60
C GLU A 170 -3.76 5.85 17.74
N GLU A 171 -2.51 6.03 17.33
CA GLU A 171 -1.74 5.03 16.59
C GLU A 171 -0.44 4.66 17.32
N LEU A 172 -0.14 3.38 17.35
CA LEU A 172 1.17 2.87 17.75
C LEU A 172 2.14 3.00 16.57
N VAL A 173 3.32 3.54 16.83
CA VAL A 173 4.37 3.72 15.83
C VAL A 173 5.39 2.60 15.95
N PHE A 174 5.72 1.99 14.83
CA PHE A 174 6.68 0.89 14.72
C PHE A 174 7.77 1.25 13.72
N GLU A 175 9.00 0.85 14.00
CA GLU A 175 10.14 1.05 13.10
C GLU A 175 10.91 -0.25 12.88
N ARG A 176 11.49 -0.38 11.69
CA ARG A 176 12.44 -1.43 11.32
C ARG A 176 13.62 -0.81 10.60
N LYS A 177 14.81 -0.80 11.22
CA LYS A 177 16.06 -0.31 10.65
C LYS A 177 16.95 -1.46 10.19
N GLY A 178 17.71 -1.23 9.13
CA GLY A 178 18.65 -2.21 8.60
C GLY A 178 17.99 -3.46 8.01
N TRP A 179 16.75 -3.35 7.52
CA TRP A 179 16.08 -4.46 6.86
C TRP A 179 16.76 -4.79 5.53
N ARG A 180 16.91 -6.09 5.26
CA ARG A 180 17.39 -6.63 3.99
C ARG A 180 16.62 -7.91 3.67
N PRO A 181 16.44 -8.28 2.39
CA PRO A 181 15.87 -9.57 2.04
C PRO A 181 16.72 -10.71 2.61
N SER A 182 16.06 -11.78 3.02
CA SER A 182 16.76 -13.02 3.37
C SER A 182 17.42 -13.60 2.11
N SER A 183 18.64 -14.06 2.25
CA SER A 183 19.40 -14.73 1.18
C SER A 183 18.72 -16.01 0.78
#